data_beb235fd6fcecb92364002cb1fd5592e
#
_entry.id   beb235fd6fcecb92364002cb1fd5592e
#
_cell.length_a   1.000
_cell.length_b   1.000
_cell.length_c   1.000
_cell.angle_alpha   90.00
_cell.angle_beta   90.00
_cell.angle_gamma   90.00
#
_symmetry.space_group_name_H-M   'P 1'
#
loop_
_entity.id
_entity.type
_entity.pdbx_description
1 polymer ?
#
loop_
_entity_poly.entity_id
_entity_poly.type
_entity_poly.pdbx_seq_one_letter_code
_entity_poly.pdbx_strand_id
1 'polypeptide(L)'
;IEEMGELENTLVIYIWGDNGASMEGSLTGTFNELTTMNGVPLTDEQQIQLVLKWGGLDAWGTDMMAPHYSAAWAWASNCPFQWGKQVASHLGGTRDPMVVRWPAAISDHGGSRPQFTHVTDIGPTILEAAGVPQPTHIDGVEQQPMHGTSFAYSFADECIRISVTADR
;
A
#
# COMPACT_ATOMS: atom_id res chain seq x y z
N ILE A 1 10.26 -20.75 5.17
CA ILE A 1 11.48 -20.11 4.61
C ILE A 1 12.61 -20.19 5.62
N GLU A 2 12.39 -19.76 6.88
CA GLU A 2 13.40 -19.84 7.96
C GLU A 2 13.85 -21.28 8.22
N GLU A 3 12.92 -22.23 8.36
CA GLU A 3 13.19 -23.66 8.53
C GLU A 3 13.94 -24.28 7.35
N MET A 4 13.84 -23.67 6.17
CA MET A 4 14.58 -24.09 4.97
C MET A 4 15.99 -23.47 4.89
N GLY A 5 16.34 -22.57 5.79
CA GLY A 5 17.61 -21.84 5.78
C GLY A 5 17.72 -20.75 4.70
N GLU A 6 16.61 -20.40 4.05
CA GLU A 6 16.59 -19.45 2.91
C GLU A 6 16.22 -18.02 3.29
N LEU A 7 15.96 -17.76 4.58
CA LEU A 7 15.45 -16.44 5.01
C LEU A 7 16.43 -15.30 4.71
N GLU A 8 17.73 -15.54 4.80
CA GLU A 8 18.76 -14.52 4.56
C GLU A 8 18.85 -14.14 3.08
N ASN A 9 18.58 -15.07 2.17
CA ASN A 9 18.58 -14.84 0.73
C ASN A 9 17.15 -14.73 0.14
N THR A 10 16.20 -14.27 0.95
CA THR A 10 14.83 -14.03 0.52
C THR A 10 14.54 -12.53 0.50
N LEU A 11 14.16 -12.01 -0.68
CA LEU A 11 13.63 -10.65 -0.84
C LEU A 11 12.19 -10.63 -0.33
N VAL A 12 11.92 -9.86 0.72
CA VAL A 12 10.59 -9.59 1.26
C VAL A 12 10.25 -8.13 1.05
N ILE A 13 9.17 -7.85 0.35
CA ILE A 13 8.64 -6.50 0.15
C ILE A 13 7.28 -6.45 0.83
N TYR A 14 7.13 -5.55 1.78
CA TYR A 14 5.87 -5.30 2.48
C TYR A 14 5.41 -3.87 2.24
N ILE A 15 4.23 -3.73 1.64
CA ILE A 15 3.60 -2.44 1.36
C ILE A 15 2.39 -2.32 2.26
N TRP A 16 2.32 -1.23 3.01
CA TRP A 16 1.20 -0.97 3.89
C TRP A 16 0.15 -0.15 3.16
N GLY A 17 -0.85 -0.82 2.61
CA GLY A 17 -1.88 -0.19 1.79
C GLY A 17 -1.53 -0.12 0.31
N ASP A 18 -2.42 0.45 -0.47
CA ASP A 18 -2.34 0.65 -1.92
C ASP A 18 -2.66 2.09 -2.33
N ASN A 19 -3.06 2.89 -1.35
CA ASN A 19 -3.37 4.32 -1.44
C ASN A 19 -3.53 4.89 -0.04
N GLY A 20 -3.68 6.20 0.07
CA GLY A 20 -3.92 6.86 1.34
C GLY A 20 -5.16 6.35 2.06
N ALA A 21 -5.23 6.57 3.36
CA ALA A 21 -6.33 6.10 4.19
C ALA A 21 -7.69 6.65 3.72
N SER A 22 -8.70 5.79 3.68
CA SER A 22 -10.04 6.13 3.20
C SER A 22 -10.80 6.98 4.21
N MET A 23 -11.43 8.05 3.74
CA MET A 23 -12.32 8.93 4.54
C MET A 23 -13.81 8.63 4.28
N GLU A 24 -14.12 7.52 3.63
CA GLU A 24 -15.47 7.17 3.17
C GLU A 24 -16.41 6.74 4.31
N GLY A 25 -15.88 6.53 5.53
CA GLY A 25 -16.65 6.20 6.72
C GLY A 25 -17.39 7.37 7.36
N SER A 26 -17.44 8.56 6.73
CA SER A 26 -18.02 9.78 7.29
C SER A 26 -17.22 10.36 8.48
N LEU A 27 -17.77 11.35 9.18
CA LEU A 27 -17.10 11.96 10.32
C LEU A 27 -16.98 11.03 11.53
N THR A 28 -17.97 10.19 11.75
CA THR A 28 -18.07 9.32 12.94
C THR A 28 -17.73 7.86 12.69
N GLY A 29 -17.57 7.47 11.43
CA GLY A 29 -17.45 6.07 11.00
C GLY A 29 -18.82 5.48 10.68
N THR A 30 -18.80 4.25 10.18
CA THR A 30 -20.03 3.51 9.88
C THR A 30 -19.83 2.01 10.13
N PHE A 31 -20.91 1.34 10.56
CA PHE A 31 -20.90 -0.12 10.69
C PHE A 31 -21.07 -0.81 9.32
N ASN A 32 -21.55 -0.07 8.32
CA ASN A 32 -21.69 -0.56 6.96
C ASN A 32 -21.49 0.59 5.96
N GLU A 33 -20.37 0.60 5.25
CA GLU A 33 -20.00 1.64 4.29
C GLU A 33 -21.01 1.75 3.13
N LEU A 34 -21.72 0.68 2.79
CA LEU A 34 -22.74 0.72 1.75
C LEU A 34 -23.87 1.69 2.06
N THR A 35 -24.16 1.96 3.34
CA THR A 35 -25.16 2.98 3.71
C THR A 35 -24.69 4.37 3.30
N THR A 36 -23.44 4.70 3.55
CA THR A 36 -22.85 5.98 3.18
C THR A 36 -22.72 6.12 1.67
N MET A 37 -22.22 5.08 1.00
CA MET A 37 -22.05 5.06 -0.46
C MET A 37 -23.36 5.18 -1.23
N ASN A 38 -24.45 4.64 -0.68
CA ASN A 38 -25.78 4.74 -1.30
C ASN A 38 -26.57 5.99 -0.85
N GLY A 39 -25.94 6.93 -0.14
CA GLY A 39 -26.59 8.15 0.29
C GLY A 39 -27.68 7.97 1.34
N VAL A 40 -27.58 6.92 2.16
CA VAL A 40 -28.50 6.63 3.27
C VAL A 40 -27.79 6.99 4.59
N PRO A 41 -27.79 8.26 4.98
CA PRO A 41 -27.15 8.67 6.23
C PRO A 41 -27.92 8.10 7.41
N LEU A 42 -27.20 7.50 8.35
CA LEU A 42 -27.75 7.02 9.61
C LEU A 42 -27.20 7.87 10.76
N THR A 43 -28.05 8.17 11.75
CA THR A 43 -27.56 8.76 12.99
C THR A 43 -26.75 7.74 13.79
N ASP A 44 -25.95 8.20 14.75
CA ASP A 44 -25.15 7.32 15.61
C ASP A 44 -26.06 6.34 16.40
N GLU A 45 -27.22 6.82 16.88
CA GLU A 45 -28.20 6.00 17.57
C GLU A 45 -28.77 4.90 16.67
N GLN A 46 -29.10 5.23 15.42
CA GLN A 46 -29.58 4.25 14.44
C GLN A 46 -28.50 3.20 14.13
N GLN A 47 -27.25 3.63 13.98
CA GLN A 47 -26.12 2.72 13.77
C GLN A 47 -25.96 1.76 14.96
N ILE A 48 -25.96 2.28 16.20
CA ILE A 48 -25.86 1.45 17.40
C ILE A 48 -26.96 0.42 17.47
N GLN A 49 -28.21 0.80 17.19
CA GLN A 49 -29.36 -0.13 17.21
C GLN A 49 -29.21 -1.23 16.15
N LEU A 50 -28.70 -0.91 14.96
CA LEU A 50 -28.46 -1.91 13.92
C LEU A 50 -27.30 -2.85 14.28
N VAL A 51 -26.20 -2.32 14.84
CA VAL A 51 -25.09 -3.13 15.32
C VAL A 51 -25.56 -4.13 16.38
N LEU A 52 -26.34 -3.66 17.38
CA LEU A 52 -26.89 -4.54 18.42
C LEU A 52 -27.81 -5.61 17.85
N LYS A 53 -28.65 -5.25 16.88
CA LYS A 53 -29.57 -6.17 16.22
C LYS A 53 -28.84 -7.27 15.44
N TRP A 54 -27.66 -6.97 14.89
CA TRP A 54 -26.88 -7.89 14.04
C TRP A 54 -25.79 -8.66 14.78
N GLY A 55 -25.81 -8.65 16.10
CA GLY A 55 -24.90 -9.45 16.92
C GLY A 55 -23.89 -8.67 17.74
N GLY A 56 -24.02 -7.33 17.78
CA GLY A 56 -23.16 -6.49 18.58
C GLY A 56 -21.73 -6.44 18.04
N LEU A 57 -20.78 -6.26 18.95
CA LEU A 57 -19.36 -6.19 18.59
C LEU A 57 -18.80 -7.51 18.04
N ASP A 58 -19.39 -8.64 18.38
CA ASP A 58 -18.94 -9.96 17.91
C ASP A 58 -19.18 -10.15 16.40
N ALA A 59 -20.10 -9.37 15.82
CA ALA A 59 -20.34 -9.36 14.37
C ALA A 59 -19.37 -8.46 13.60
N TRP A 60 -18.53 -7.67 14.30
CA TRP A 60 -17.56 -6.77 13.68
C TRP A 60 -16.45 -7.56 12.99
N GLY A 61 -16.25 -7.30 11.71
CA GLY A 61 -15.29 -8.06 10.91
C GLY A 61 -15.79 -9.38 10.33
N THR A 62 -17.07 -9.70 10.53
CA THR A 62 -17.74 -10.83 9.87
C THR A 62 -18.42 -10.36 8.57
N ASP A 63 -18.99 -11.29 7.81
CA ASP A 63 -19.79 -11.02 6.60
C ASP A 63 -21.12 -10.28 6.86
N MET A 64 -21.50 -10.13 8.13
CA MET A 64 -22.69 -9.38 8.53
C MET A 64 -22.51 -7.87 8.50
N MET A 65 -21.28 -7.39 8.52
CA MET A 65 -20.97 -5.95 8.56
C MET A 65 -19.82 -5.61 7.61
N ALA A 66 -19.89 -4.40 7.04
CA ALA A 66 -18.80 -3.80 6.26
C ALA A 66 -18.37 -2.48 6.92
N PRO A 67 -17.71 -2.53 8.09
CA PRO A 67 -17.43 -1.34 8.87
C PRO A 67 -16.35 -0.49 8.22
N HIS A 68 -16.47 0.82 8.38
CA HIS A 68 -15.46 1.77 7.98
C HIS A 68 -15.18 2.75 9.12
N TYR A 69 -13.91 3.02 9.39
CA TYR A 69 -13.51 3.96 10.44
C TYR A 69 -13.82 5.41 10.06
N SER A 70 -13.80 6.29 11.06
CA SER A 70 -14.10 7.70 10.87
C SER A 70 -13.02 8.43 10.05
N ALA A 71 -13.38 9.52 9.40
CA ALA A 71 -12.46 10.41 8.70
C ALA A 71 -11.33 10.93 9.61
N ALA A 72 -11.57 11.08 10.90
CA ALA A 72 -10.55 11.48 11.86
C ALA A 72 -9.45 10.44 12.03
N TRP A 73 -9.79 9.15 12.04
CA TRP A 73 -8.81 8.06 12.05
C TRP A 73 -8.06 7.95 10.73
N ALA A 74 -8.74 8.17 9.59
CA ALA A 74 -8.08 8.25 8.29
C ALA A 74 -7.04 9.36 8.27
N TRP A 75 -7.39 10.54 8.77
CA TRP A 75 -6.47 11.66 8.89
C TRP A 75 -5.27 11.33 9.78
N ALA A 76 -5.50 10.74 10.94
CA ALA A 76 -4.43 10.33 11.85
C ALA A 76 -3.46 9.33 11.19
N SER A 77 -3.98 8.41 10.40
CA SER A 77 -3.18 7.40 9.68
C SER A 77 -2.32 8.00 8.57
N ASN A 78 -2.73 9.12 7.98
CA ASN A 78 -2.01 9.80 6.90
C ASN A 78 -1.00 10.85 7.39
N CYS A 79 -1.01 11.20 8.68
CA CYS A 79 -0.09 12.20 9.21
C CYS A 79 1.38 11.83 8.95
N PRO A 80 2.23 12.81 8.56
CA PRO A 80 1.99 14.25 8.49
C PRO A 80 1.43 14.76 7.14
N PHE A 81 1.04 13.88 6.24
CA PHE A 81 0.59 14.26 4.91
C PHE A 81 -0.88 14.70 4.91
N GLN A 82 -1.19 15.64 4.03
CA GLN A 82 -2.55 16.15 3.88
C GLN A 82 -3.37 15.25 2.97
N TRP A 83 -4.68 15.25 3.20
CA TRP A 83 -5.69 14.50 2.47
C TRP A 83 -5.54 12.98 2.64
N GLY A 84 -6.27 12.22 1.87
CA GLY A 84 -6.34 10.76 1.91
C GLY A 84 -6.71 10.17 0.57
N LYS A 85 -7.16 8.93 0.58
CA LYS A 85 -7.61 8.17 -0.59
C LYS A 85 -8.42 9.04 -1.56
N GLN A 86 -8.25 8.82 -2.86
CA GLN A 86 -8.85 9.50 -4.00
C GLN A 86 -8.27 10.89 -4.31
N VAL A 87 -7.45 11.48 -3.45
CA VAL A 87 -6.87 12.81 -3.67
C VAL A 87 -5.44 12.68 -4.18
N ALA A 88 -5.30 12.43 -5.48
CA ALA A 88 -3.99 12.16 -6.11
C ALA A 88 -3.02 13.36 -6.10
N SER A 89 -3.52 14.58 -5.86
CA SER A 89 -2.70 15.80 -5.80
C SER A 89 -1.94 15.98 -4.48
N HIS A 90 -2.17 15.12 -3.49
CA HIS A 90 -1.56 15.23 -2.16
C HIS A 90 -0.99 13.90 -1.69
N LEU A 91 0.11 13.97 -0.95
CA LEU A 91 0.82 12.79 -0.47
C LEU A 91 0.00 11.91 0.47
N GLY A 92 -0.95 12.46 1.21
CA GLY A 92 -1.88 11.67 2.03
C GLY A 92 -2.79 10.74 1.22
N GLY A 93 -2.95 11.00 -0.09
CA GLY A 93 -3.71 10.14 -0.99
C GLY A 93 -2.87 9.12 -1.75
N THR A 94 -1.55 9.34 -1.84
CA THR A 94 -0.70 8.60 -2.80
C THR A 94 0.57 8.02 -2.21
N ARG A 95 0.98 8.44 -1.00
CA ARG A 95 2.22 7.98 -0.39
C ARG A 95 1.96 6.91 0.64
N ASP A 96 2.36 5.69 0.30
CA ASP A 96 2.27 4.53 1.19
C ASP A 96 3.65 4.10 1.65
N PRO A 97 3.80 3.62 2.89
CA PRO A 97 5.06 3.10 3.37
C PRO A 97 5.35 1.73 2.77
N MET A 98 6.60 1.51 2.42
CA MET A 98 7.11 0.23 1.96
C MET A 98 8.33 -0.16 2.80
N VAL A 99 8.40 -1.42 3.21
CA VAL A 99 9.56 -2.01 3.88
C VAL A 99 10.11 -3.11 2.99
N VAL A 100 11.43 -3.08 2.80
CA VAL A 100 12.14 -4.10 2.04
C VAL A 100 13.15 -4.78 2.97
N ARG A 101 13.16 -6.11 2.98
CA ARG A 101 14.12 -6.93 3.69
C ARG A 101 14.77 -7.92 2.73
N TRP A 102 16.09 -7.89 2.62
CA TRP A 102 16.90 -8.88 1.92
C TRP A 102 18.33 -8.86 2.46
N PRO A 103 18.62 -9.55 3.56
CA PRO A 103 19.90 -9.45 4.26
C PRO A 103 21.11 -9.77 3.39
N ALA A 104 20.97 -10.71 2.44
CA ALA A 104 22.07 -11.03 1.52
C ALA A 104 22.50 -9.86 0.60
N ALA A 105 21.62 -8.87 0.38
CA ALA A 105 21.89 -7.74 -0.52
C ALA A 105 21.81 -6.37 0.14
N ILE A 106 21.16 -6.26 1.31
CA ILE A 106 20.96 -5.01 2.04
C ILE A 106 21.72 -5.09 3.36
N SER A 107 22.84 -4.39 3.47
CA SER A 107 23.69 -4.37 4.68
C SER A 107 23.25 -3.27 5.66
N ASP A 108 22.64 -2.19 5.19
CA ASP A 108 22.13 -1.07 5.99
C ASP A 108 20.77 -1.41 6.60
N HIS A 109 20.78 -2.07 7.74
CA HIS A 109 19.57 -2.47 8.46
C HIS A 109 18.86 -1.26 9.09
N GLY A 110 17.59 -1.06 8.71
CA GLY A 110 16.76 0.04 9.21
C GLY A 110 17.03 1.39 8.53
N GLY A 111 17.82 1.41 7.49
CA GLY A 111 18.07 2.61 6.70
C GLY A 111 16.83 3.10 5.97
N SER A 112 16.66 4.43 5.90
CA SER A 112 15.57 5.06 5.14
C SER A 112 16.00 5.35 3.71
N ARG A 113 15.10 5.06 2.78
CA ARG A 113 15.28 5.31 1.34
C ARG A 113 14.26 6.36 0.88
N PRO A 114 14.68 7.63 0.70
CA PRO A 114 13.77 8.72 0.35
C PRO A 114 13.47 8.82 -1.15
N GLN A 115 14.02 7.94 -1.97
CA GLN A 115 13.81 7.94 -3.40
C GLN A 115 12.33 7.73 -3.72
N PHE A 116 11.85 8.44 -4.75
CA PHE A 116 10.53 8.19 -5.29
C PHE A 116 10.48 6.79 -5.91
N THR A 117 9.47 6.02 -5.54
CA THR A 117 9.16 4.73 -6.14
C THR A 117 7.66 4.66 -6.43
N HIS A 118 7.30 3.86 -7.40
CA HIS A 118 5.91 3.59 -7.75
C HIS A 118 5.65 2.07 -7.69
N VAL A 119 4.41 1.66 -7.50
CA VAL A 119 4.05 0.24 -7.43
C VAL A 119 4.47 -0.54 -8.69
N THR A 120 4.49 0.11 -9.84
CA THR A 120 4.96 -0.49 -11.10
C THR A 120 6.45 -0.83 -11.11
N ASP A 121 7.24 -0.26 -10.20
CA ASP A 121 8.68 -0.50 -10.09
C ASP A 121 9.02 -1.82 -9.42
N ILE A 122 8.06 -2.42 -8.72
CA ILE A 122 8.25 -3.67 -7.97
C ILE A 122 8.55 -4.83 -8.91
N GLY A 123 7.79 -4.96 -10.00
CA GLY A 123 7.99 -6.03 -10.97
C GLY A 123 9.39 -6.05 -11.58
N PRO A 124 9.86 -4.94 -12.18
CA PRO A 124 11.24 -4.84 -12.67
C PRO A 124 12.30 -5.10 -11.60
N THR A 125 12.06 -4.64 -10.35
CA THR A 125 12.99 -4.86 -9.24
C THR A 125 13.10 -6.34 -8.88
N ILE A 126 11.99 -7.06 -8.84
CA ILE A 126 11.99 -8.51 -8.58
C ILE A 126 12.72 -9.27 -9.69
N LEU A 127 12.49 -8.91 -10.95
CA LEU A 127 13.17 -9.56 -12.08
C LEU A 127 14.68 -9.31 -12.02
N GLU A 128 15.10 -8.08 -11.74
CA GLU A 128 16.52 -7.75 -11.59
C GLU A 128 17.15 -8.50 -10.42
N ALA A 129 16.51 -8.50 -9.25
CA ALA A 129 16.96 -9.22 -8.06
C ALA A 129 17.09 -10.74 -8.29
N ALA A 130 16.20 -11.31 -9.10
CA ALA A 130 16.21 -12.71 -9.47
C ALA A 130 17.19 -13.03 -10.63
N GLY A 131 17.78 -12.03 -11.27
CA GLY A 131 18.60 -12.20 -12.48
C GLY A 131 17.82 -12.72 -13.69
N VAL A 132 16.52 -12.44 -13.75
CA VAL A 132 15.61 -12.89 -14.82
C VAL A 132 15.31 -11.72 -15.75
N PRO A 133 15.59 -11.83 -17.06
CA PRO A 133 15.24 -10.78 -18.00
C PRO A 133 13.70 -10.64 -18.13
N GLN A 134 13.24 -9.44 -18.41
CA GLN A 134 11.82 -9.22 -18.70
C GLN A 134 11.42 -10.04 -19.93
N PRO A 135 10.38 -10.87 -19.84
CA PRO A 135 9.93 -11.67 -20.97
C PRO A 135 9.31 -10.80 -22.05
N THR A 136 9.70 -11.00 -23.30
CA THR A 136 9.06 -10.36 -24.46
C THR A 136 7.90 -11.18 -24.99
N HIS A 137 7.86 -12.47 -24.71
CA HIS A 137 6.78 -13.40 -25.07
C HIS A 137 6.52 -14.37 -23.92
N ILE A 138 5.25 -14.69 -23.68
CA ILE A 138 4.81 -15.75 -22.76
C ILE A 138 3.83 -16.64 -23.55
N ASP A 139 4.11 -17.93 -23.62
CA ASP A 139 3.30 -18.92 -24.38
C ASP A 139 2.98 -18.48 -25.81
N GLY A 140 3.96 -17.83 -26.47
CA GLY A 140 3.81 -17.34 -27.84
C GLY A 140 3.08 -16.00 -27.98
N VAL A 141 2.62 -15.41 -26.88
CA VAL A 141 1.96 -14.09 -26.86
C VAL A 141 2.98 -13.02 -26.55
N GLU A 142 3.08 -12.00 -27.41
CA GLU A 142 3.93 -10.84 -27.20
C GLU A 142 3.48 -10.05 -25.95
N GLN A 143 4.44 -9.70 -25.10
CA GLN A 143 4.19 -8.97 -23.86
C GLN A 143 4.51 -7.48 -24.06
N GLN A 144 3.68 -6.64 -23.44
CA GLN A 144 3.99 -5.22 -23.36
C GLN A 144 5.16 -4.98 -22.40
N PRO A 145 6.07 -4.02 -22.70
CA PRO A 145 7.12 -3.63 -21.78
C PRO A 145 6.56 -3.16 -20.42
N MET A 146 7.23 -3.51 -19.34
CA MET A 146 6.91 -2.95 -18.03
C MET A 146 7.23 -1.45 -18.01
N HIS A 147 6.33 -0.64 -17.48
CA HIS A 147 6.51 0.82 -17.40
C HIS A 147 7.36 1.26 -16.21
N GLY A 148 7.53 0.39 -15.20
CA GLY A 148 8.32 0.70 -14.02
C GLY A 148 9.82 0.63 -14.25
N THR A 149 10.56 1.20 -13.31
CA THR A 149 12.03 1.17 -13.26
C THR A 149 12.45 0.44 -11.99
N SER A 150 13.39 -0.50 -12.10
CA SER A 150 13.92 -1.18 -10.92
C SER A 150 14.54 -0.19 -9.93
N PHE A 151 14.23 -0.37 -8.66
CA PHE A 151 14.87 0.35 -7.55
C PHE A 151 15.91 -0.50 -6.81
N ALA A 152 16.38 -1.61 -7.40
CA ALA A 152 17.42 -2.46 -6.81
C ALA A 152 18.72 -1.69 -6.49
N TYR A 153 19.01 -0.60 -7.23
CA TYR A 153 20.11 0.31 -6.93
C TYR A 153 20.05 0.89 -5.50
N SER A 154 18.87 0.99 -4.91
CA SER A 154 18.70 1.50 -3.54
C SER A 154 19.05 0.49 -2.45
N PHE A 155 19.33 -0.76 -2.80
CA PHE A 155 19.74 -1.81 -1.85
C PHE A 155 21.18 -1.65 -1.39
N ALA A 156 22.04 -1.00 -2.20
CA ALA A 156 23.38 -0.63 -1.78
C ALA A 156 23.35 0.55 -0.81
N ASP A 157 24.32 0.61 0.10
CA ASP A 157 24.45 1.67 1.14
C ASP A 157 24.69 3.08 0.59
N GLU A 158 25.00 3.21 -0.68
CA GLU A 158 25.24 4.48 -1.30
C GLU A 158 23.93 5.19 -1.68
N CYS A 159 23.71 6.36 -1.09
CA CYS A 159 22.66 7.28 -1.50
C CYS A 159 22.95 7.83 -2.90
N ILE A 160 22.57 7.11 -3.94
CA ILE A 160 22.69 7.57 -5.31
C ILE A 160 21.72 8.74 -5.50
N ARG A 161 22.25 9.96 -5.57
CA ARG A 161 21.49 11.11 -6.05
C ARG A 161 21.31 10.95 -7.55
N ILE A 162 20.16 10.46 -7.96
CA ILE A 162 19.77 10.51 -9.37
C ILE A 162 19.49 11.97 -9.69
N SER A 163 20.41 12.60 -10.41
CA SER A 163 20.09 13.86 -11.11
C SER A 163 19.20 13.49 -12.29
N VAL A 164 17.91 13.74 -12.18
CA VAL A 164 17.01 13.68 -13.34
C VAL A 164 17.39 14.87 -14.23
N THR A 165 18.24 14.65 -15.20
CA THR A 165 18.37 15.57 -16.33
C THR A 165 17.12 15.39 -17.15
N ALA A 166 16.18 16.31 -17.01
CA ALA A 166 15.08 16.44 -17.94
C ALA A 166 15.66 16.87 -19.29
N ASP A 167 15.96 15.94 -20.15
CA ASP A 167 16.14 16.24 -21.56
C ASP A 167 14.76 16.64 -22.12
N ARG A 168 14.72 17.89 -22.61
CA ARG A 168 13.56 18.56 -23.19
C ARG A 168 13.23 17.98 -24.57
#